data_d2bf3287b44037971bb7e662dc6f49e1
#
_entry.id   d2bf3287b44037971bb7e662dc6f49e1
#
_cell.length_a   1.000
_cell.length_b   1.000
_cell.length_c   1.000
_cell.angle_alpha   90.00
_cell.angle_beta   90.00
_cell.angle_gamma   90.00
#
_symmetry.space_group_name_H-M   'P 1'
#
loop_
_entity.id
_entity.type
_entity.pdbx_description
1 polymer ?
#
loop_
_entity_poly.entity_id
_entity_poly.type
_entity_poly.pdbx_seq_one_letter_code
_entity_poly.pdbx_strand_id
1 'polypeptide(L)'
;FNLISQLPEDDDLILIDIAIDTGHQVSATTYLAFGFTKKGNVILLDTYYYSPENKVVKRAPSEFSVDLNEFVTNATAIFRRYIDQQTIDSAEGGLRNQYFKDYGVRLHPVAKKKKVTMIENVYDLLSQGRIFILDTENNKVFYEEHKRYQWDAKTLQTPNPEVLKVDDHTCDAFQYYVNDNLQK
;
A
#
# COMPACT_ATOMS: atom_id res chain seq x y z
N PHE A 1 -4.17 11.30 -9.44
CA PHE A 1 -4.07 9.91 -9.97
C PHE A 1 -4.71 9.83 -11.35
N ASN A 2 -4.10 9.03 -12.22
CA ASN A 2 -4.63 8.74 -13.55
C ASN A 2 -5.20 7.33 -13.58
N LEU A 3 -6.49 7.20 -13.87
CA LEU A 3 -7.13 5.90 -14.06
C LEU A 3 -6.84 5.37 -15.47
N ILE A 4 -6.44 4.12 -15.58
CA ILE A 4 -6.20 3.45 -16.86
C ILE A 4 -6.96 2.12 -16.90
N SER A 5 -7.55 1.81 -18.05
CA SER A 5 -8.33 0.58 -18.24
C SER A 5 -7.47 -0.65 -18.48
N GLN A 6 -6.24 -0.45 -18.95
CA GLN A 6 -5.28 -1.52 -19.22
C GLN A 6 -3.86 -1.00 -19.06
N LEU A 7 -2.90 -1.91 -18.95
CA LEU A 7 -1.49 -1.54 -18.90
C LEU A 7 -1.06 -0.86 -20.19
N PRO A 8 -0.16 0.15 -20.11
CA PRO A 8 0.34 0.84 -21.32
C PRO A 8 1.09 -0.14 -22.24
N GLU A 9 0.83 -0.03 -23.54
CA GLU A 9 1.53 -0.87 -24.53
C GLU A 9 2.96 -0.39 -24.79
N ASP A 10 3.23 0.89 -24.53
CA ASP A 10 4.51 1.53 -24.83
C ASP A 10 5.38 1.74 -23.59
N ASP A 11 5.01 1.17 -22.45
CA ASP A 11 5.73 1.35 -21.18
C ASP A 11 5.66 0.08 -20.33
N ASP A 12 6.60 -0.82 -20.55
CA ASP A 12 6.61 -2.13 -19.91
C ASP A 12 6.86 -2.08 -18.42
N LEU A 13 6.20 -2.96 -17.67
CA LEU A 13 6.53 -3.21 -16.26
C LEU A 13 7.93 -3.81 -16.15
N ILE A 14 8.70 -3.36 -15.16
CA ILE A 14 10.00 -3.93 -14.83
C ILE A 14 9.88 -4.90 -13.67
N LEU A 15 9.19 -4.47 -12.60
CA LEU A 15 9.08 -5.20 -11.34
C LEU A 15 7.78 -4.86 -10.63
N ILE A 16 7.50 -5.59 -9.56
CA ILE A 16 6.37 -5.34 -8.67
C ILE A 16 6.89 -5.13 -7.24
N ASP A 17 6.38 -4.11 -6.57
CA ASP A 17 6.58 -3.89 -5.14
C ASP A 17 5.27 -4.06 -4.40
N ILE A 18 5.35 -4.57 -3.17
CA ILE A 18 4.19 -4.76 -2.30
C ILE A 18 4.29 -3.80 -1.12
N ALA A 19 3.21 -3.12 -0.79
CA ALA A 19 3.11 -2.28 0.40
C ALA A 19 1.97 -2.77 1.30
N ILE A 20 2.22 -2.80 2.61
CA ILE A 20 1.34 -3.44 3.58
C ILE A 20 1.05 -2.47 4.72
N ASP A 21 -0.23 -2.30 5.02
CA ASP A 21 -0.71 -1.64 6.24
C ASP A 21 -1.63 -2.60 6.99
N THR A 22 -1.28 -2.92 8.24
CA THR A 22 -2.04 -3.87 9.04
C THR A 22 -2.87 -3.16 10.10
N GLY A 23 -4.15 -3.54 10.19
CA GLY A 23 -5.05 -3.01 11.19
C GLY A 23 -5.29 -3.97 12.37
N HIS A 24 -4.63 -5.10 12.37
CA HIS A 24 -4.84 -6.17 13.37
C HIS A 24 -6.31 -6.58 13.44
N GLN A 25 -6.90 -6.52 14.65
CA GLN A 25 -8.29 -6.91 14.87
C GLN A 25 -9.25 -5.72 14.97
N VAL A 26 -8.75 -4.49 14.90
CA VAL A 26 -9.54 -3.28 15.16
C VAL A 26 -9.79 -2.42 13.93
N SER A 27 -8.91 -2.45 12.95
CA SER A 27 -9.04 -1.67 11.73
C SER A 27 -8.70 -2.50 10.50
N ALA A 28 -8.83 -1.91 9.31
CA ALA A 28 -8.62 -2.64 8.07
C ALA A 28 -7.14 -3.00 7.85
N THR A 29 -6.93 -4.13 7.16
CA THR A 29 -5.62 -4.55 6.67
C THR A 29 -5.65 -4.47 5.16
N THR A 30 -4.62 -3.88 4.55
CA THR A 30 -4.51 -3.73 3.10
C THR A 30 -3.13 -4.12 2.58
N TYR A 31 -3.12 -4.74 1.41
CA TYR A 31 -1.93 -5.01 0.62
C TYR A 31 -2.07 -4.35 -0.73
N LEU A 32 -1.05 -3.62 -1.16
CA LEU A 32 -1.03 -2.95 -2.46
C LEU A 32 0.08 -3.53 -3.31
N ALA A 33 -0.22 -3.84 -4.57
CA ALA A 33 0.76 -4.26 -5.55
C ALA A 33 1.01 -3.11 -6.54
N PHE A 34 2.23 -2.58 -6.55
CA PHE A 34 2.65 -1.51 -7.45
C PHE A 34 3.61 -2.04 -8.51
N GLY A 35 3.30 -1.74 -9.77
CA GLY A 35 4.22 -1.98 -10.87
C GLY A 35 5.08 -0.75 -11.13
N PHE A 36 6.38 -0.95 -11.31
CA PHE A 36 7.31 0.09 -11.73
C PHE A 36 7.67 -0.14 -13.20
N THR A 37 7.62 0.92 -14.00
CA THR A 37 7.75 0.80 -15.46
C THR A 37 9.11 1.30 -15.96
N LYS A 38 9.44 0.95 -17.22
CA LYS A 38 10.67 1.40 -17.87
C LYS A 38 10.78 2.92 -17.96
N LYS A 39 9.66 3.62 -18.13
CA LYS A 39 9.62 5.09 -18.17
C LYS A 39 9.63 5.74 -16.79
N GLY A 40 9.67 4.94 -15.72
CA GLY A 40 9.66 5.43 -14.35
C GLY A 40 8.28 5.75 -13.81
N ASN A 41 7.23 5.23 -14.41
CA ASN A 41 5.87 5.36 -13.91
C ASN A 41 5.56 4.29 -12.87
N VAL A 42 4.58 4.57 -12.03
CA VAL A 42 4.09 3.67 -11.00
C VAL A 42 2.63 3.38 -11.27
N ILE A 43 2.28 2.10 -11.29
CA ILE A 43 0.92 1.66 -11.56
C ILE A 43 0.42 0.81 -10.39
N LEU A 44 -0.67 1.22 -9.74
CA LEU A 44 -1.37 0.35 -8.80
C LEU A 44 -2.03 -0.78 -9.59
N LEU A 45 -1.52 -2.00 -9.42
CA LEU A 45 -1.96 -3.18 -10.16
C LEU A 45 -3.12 -3.88 -9.47
N ASP A 46 -3.05 -4.06 -8.17
CA ASP A 46 -4.06 -4.78 -7.39
C ASP A 46 -4.06 -4.33 -5.94
N THR A 47 -5.21 -4.49 -5.29
CA THR A 47 -5.42 -4.13 -3.89
C THR A 47 -6.16 -5.25 -3.17
N TYR A 48 -5.62 -5.67 -2.02
CA TYR A 48 -6.30 -6.49 -1.03
C TYR A 48 -6.79 -5.57 0.09
N TYR A 49 -8.03 -5.72 0.50
CA TYR A 49 -8.60 -4.91 1.57
C TYR A 49 -9.52 -5.78 2.43
N TYR A 50 -9.19 -5.89 3.71
CA TYR A 50 -10.01 -6.60 4.68
C TYR A 50 -10.37 -5.67 5.83
N SER A 51 -11.68 -5.47 6.06
CA SER A 51 -12.18 -4.73 7.21
C SER A 51 -12.78 -5.70 8.22
N PRO A 52 -12.39 -5.63 9.51
CA PRO A 52 -13.02 -6.44 10.56
C PRO A 52 -14.38 -5.92 10.98
N GLU A 53 -14.78 -4.74 10.50
CA GLU A 53 -16.06 -4.13 10.82
C GLU A 53 -17.22 -5.07 10.47
N ASN A 54 -18.17 -5.24 11.41
CA ASN A 54 -19.32 -6.12 11.26
C ASN A 54 -18.99 -7.61 11.11
N LYS A 55 -17.77 -8.03 11.39
CA LYS A 55 -17.36 -9.43 11.39
C LYS A 55 -17.49 -10.02 12.79
N VAL A 56 -18.21 -11.13 12.92
CA VAL A 56 -18.33 -11.87 14.19
C VAL A 56 -17.01 -12.56 14.52
N VAL A 57 -16.42 -13.23 13.53
CA VAL A 57 -15.11 -13.88 13.65
C VAL A 57 -14.10 -13.09 12.85
N LYS A 58 -13.05 -12.61 13.51
CA LYS A 58 -11.99 -11.81 12.90
C LYS A 58 -10.85 -12.72 12.42
N ARG A 59 -10.15 -12.29 11.37
CA ARG A 59 -9.03 -13.06 10.83
C ARG A 59 -7.83 -13.04 11.78
N ALA A 60 -7.18 -14.17 11.89
CA ALA A 60 -5.97 -14.34 12.69
C ALA A 60 -4.72 -13.94 11.89
N PRO A 61 -3.59 -13.63 12.57
CA PRO A 61 -2.32 -13.34 11.88
C PRO A 61 -1.89 -14.43 10.89
N SER A 62 -2.12 -15.71 11.23
CA SER A 62 -1.82 -16.83 10.32
C SER A 62 -2.65 -16.80 9.04
N GLU A 63 -3.89 -16.35 9.12
CA GLU A 63 -4.77 -16.19 7.96
C GLU A 63 -4.33 -15.02 7.09
N PHE A 64 -3.94 -13.89 7.70
CA PHE A 64 -3.38 -12.75 6.96
C PHE A 64 -2.08 -13.11 6.24
N SER A 65 -1.26 -13.97 6.84
CA SER A 65 -0.03 -14.47 6.22
C SER A 65 -0.35 -15.28 4.96
N VAL A 66 -1.33 -16.18 5.02
CA VAL A 66 -1.80 -16.94 3.85
C VAL A 66 -2.35 -16.01 2.79
N ASP A 67 -3.17 -15.03 3.18
CA ASP A 67 -3.76 -14.06 2.25
C ASP A 67 -2.67 -13.25 1.53
N LEU A 68 -1.62 -12.84 2.24
CA LEU A 68 -0.50 -12.12 1.65
C LEU A 68 0.23 -12.98 0.61
N ASN A 69 0.50 -14.23 0.94
CA ASN A 69 1.14 -15.15 0.01
C ASN A 69 0.30 -15.36 -1.25
N GLU A 70 -1.00 -15.52 -1.12
CA GLU A 70 -1.92 -15.64 -2.26
C GLU A 70 -1.91 -14.36 -3.11
N PHE A 71 -1.96 -13.20 -2.46
CA PHE A 71 -1.93 -11.90 -3.14
C PHE A 71 -0.66 -11.72 -3.97
N VAL A 72 0.49 -12.02 -3.37
CA VAL A 72 1.80 -11.93 -4.04
C VAL A 72 1.89 -12.94 -5.19
N THR A 73 1.47 -14.17 -4.97
CA THR A 73 1.48 -15.23 -5.99
C THR A 73 0.60 -14.86 -7.18
N ASN A 74 -0.60 -14.34 -6.92
CA ASN A 74 -1.53 -13.91 -7.96
C ASN A 74 -0.95 -12.74 -8.77
N ALA A 75 -0.35 -11.75 -8.12
CA ALA A 75 0.26 -10.62 -8.82
C ALA A 75 1.39 -11.09 -9.74
N THR A 76 2.24 -11.97 -9.26
CA THR A 76 3.34 -12.54 -10.05
C THR A 76 2.81 -13.32 -11.25
N ALA A 77 1.77 -14.14 -11.07
CA ALA A 77 1.18 -14.96 -12.13
C ALA A 77 0.49 -14.10 -13.19
N ILE A 78 -0.26 -13.08 -12.79
CA ILE A 78 -1.03 -12.23 -13.71
C ILE A 78 -0.12 -11.30 -14.50
N PHE A 79 0.79 -10.60 -13.82
CA PHE A 79 1.59 -9.54 -14.41
C PHE A 79 2.96 -10.02 -14.89
N ARG A 80 3.37 -11.24 -14.54
CA ARG A 80 4.61 -11.92 -15.00
C ARG A 80 5.87 -11.10 -14.73
N ARG A 81 5.95 -10.52 -13.53
CA ARG A 81 7.15 -9.81 -13.06
C ARG A 81 7.48 -10.28 -11.65
N TYR A 82 8.77 -10.21 -11.29
CA TYR A 82 9.22 -10.57 -9.95
C TYR A 82 8.83 -9.51 -8.92
N ILE A 83 8.73 -9.96 -7.67
CA ILE A 83 8.52 -9.05 -6.54
C ILE A 83 9.88 -8.56 -6.06
N ASP A 84 10.11 -7.25 -6.12
CA ASP A 84 11.38 -6.66 -5.68
C ASP A 84 11.38 -6.44 -4.17
N GLN A 85 10.44 -5.67 -3.65
CA GLN A 85 10.40 -5.34 -2.24
C GLN A 85 8.98 -5.47 -1.68
N GLN A 86 8.89 -5.92 -0.43
CA GLN A 86 7.63 -6.01 0.29
C GLN A 86 7.78 -5.17 1.57
N THR A 87 7.15 -4.01 1.58
CA THR A 87 7.29 -2.99 2.62
C THR A 87 6.12 -3.04 3.59
N ILE A 88 6.41 -2.96 4.88
CA ILE A 88 5.41 -2.97 5.95
C ILE A 88 5.74 -1.89 6.99
N ASP A 89 4.72 -1.45 7.73
CA ASP A 89 4.90 -0.55 8.87
C ASP A 89 5.93 -1.14 9.85
N SER A 90 6.91 -0.33 10.23
CA SER A 90 7.98 -0.75 11.14
C SER A 90 7.50 -1.16 12.53
N ALA A 91 6.36 -0.63 12.98
CA ALA A 91 5.75 -1.01 14.26
C ALA A 91 5.06 -2.37 14.22
N GLU A 92 4.87 -2.95 13.02
CA GLU A 92 4.09 -4.16 12.83
C GLU A 92 5.00 -5.40 12.82
N GLY A 93 5.14 -6.02 14.00
CA GLY A 93 5.92 -7.25 14.14
C GLY A 93 5.15 -8.54 13.91
N GLY A 94 3.84 -8.55 14.16
CA GLY A 94 3.03 -9.76 14.15
C GLY A 94 2.98 -10.44 12.78
N LEU A 95 2.51 -9.74 11.76
CA LEU A 95 2.46 -10.28 10.40
C LEU A 95 3.86 -10.55 9.85
N ARG A 96 4.80 -9.65 10.12
CA ARG A 96 6.19 -9.81 9.66
C ARG A 96 6.81 -11.11 10.15
N ASN A 97 6.68 -11.41 11.44
CA ASN A 97 7.20 -12.64 12.05
C ASN A 97 6.46 -13.87 11.53
N GLN A 98 5.15 -13.81 11.44
CA GLN A 98 4.32 -14.92 10.96
C GLN A 98 4.64 -15.27 9.52
N TYR A 99 4.77 -14.26 8.66
CA TYR A 99 5.05 -14.45 7.23
C TYR A 99 6.44 -15.06 7.01
N PHE A 100 7.43 -14.61 7.78
CA PHE A 100 8.76 -15.21 7.74
C PHE A 100 8.74 -16.69 8.19
N LYS A 101 8.02 -16.98 9.26
CA LYS A 101 7.86 -18.36 9.76
C LYS A 101 7.20 -19.26 8.72
N ASP A 102 6.14 -18.76 8.06
CA ASP A 102 5.34 -19.56 7.14
C ASP A 102 6.02 -19.75 5.78
N TYR A 103 6.67 -18.72 5.26
CA TYR A 103 7.16 -18.69 3.87
C TYR A 103 8.65 -18.35 3.72
N GLY A 104 9.34 -18.04 4.79
CA GLY A 104 10.75 -17.67 4.75
C GLY A 104 11.05 -16.31 4.12
N VAL A 105 10.05 -15.48 3.94
CA VAL A 105 10.18 -14.16 3.31
C VAL A 105 10.22 -13.07 4.38
N ARG A 106 11.21 -12.17 4.30
CA ARG A 106 11.35 -11.05 5.20
C ARG A 106 10.66 -9.82 4.60
N LEU A 107 9.62 -9.33 5.29
CA LEU A 107 9.00 -8.05 4.96
C LEU A 107 9.92 -6.93 5.44
N HIS A 108 10.10 -5.89 4.59
CA HIS A 108 10.98 -4.76 4.89
C HIS A 108 10.25 -3.73 5.75
N PRO A 109 10.68 -3.48 7.01
CA PRO A 109 10.05 -2.45 7.83
C PRO A 109 10.45 -1.07 7.35
N VAL A 110 9.47 -0.25 6.98
CA VAL A 110 9.73 1.12 6.53
C VAL A 110 10.23 1.99 7.68
N ALA A 111 11.25 2.80 7.43
CA ALA A 111 11.70 3.79 8.37
C ALA A 111 10.72 4.96 8.38
N LYS A 112 9.91 5.05 9.44
CA LYS A 112 8.89 6.10 9.55
C LYS A 112 9.52 7.48 9.70
N LYS A 113 8.98 8.43 8.94
CA LYS A 113 9.25 9.86 9.05
C LYS A 113 8.03 10.55 9.67
N LYS A 114 8.14 11.86 9.92
CA LYS A 114 6.98 12.65 10.33
C LYS A 114 5.90 12.55 9.24
N LYS A 115 4.63 12.51 9.68
CA LYS A 115 3.49 12.37 8.77
C LYS A 115 3.47 13.45 7.69
N VAL A 116 3.77 14.68 8.04
CA VAL A 116 3.87 15.80 7.10
C VAL A 116 4.88 15.49 5.99
N THR A 117 6.08 15.02 6.35
CA THR A 117 7.13 14.67 5.39
C THR A 117 6.68 13.53 4.47
N MET A 118 6.08 12.51 5.03
CA MET A 118 5.61 11.37 4.24
C MET A 118 4.55 11.77 3.21
N ILE A 119 3.63 12.65 3.60
CA ILE A 119 2.59 13.17 2.71
C ILE A 119 3.20 14.09 1.64
N GLU A 120 4.15 14.96 2.00
CA GLU A 120 4.82 15.83 1.04
C GLU A 120 5.52 15.02 -0.05
N ASN A 121 6.17 13.92 0.31
CA ASN A 121 6.81 13.03 -0.66
C ASN A 121 5.80 12.42 -1.62
N VAL A 122 4.59 12.08 -1.15
CA VAL A 122 3.50 11.62 -2.01
C VAL A 122 3.05 12.75 -2.96
N TYR A 123 2.88 13.97 -2.45
CA TYR A 123 2.49 15.11 -3.28
C TYR A 123 3.51 15.41 -4.37
N ASP A 124 4.80 15.33 -4.05
CA ASP A 124 5.87 15.54 -5.04
C ASP A 124 5.75 14.52 -6.18
N LEU A 125 5.49 13.27 -5.84
CA LEU A 125 5.32 12.21 -6.82
C LEU A 125 4.06 12.41 -7.66
N LEU A 126 2.95 12.78 -7.03
CA LEU A 126 1.69 13.05 -7.72
C LEU A 126 1.82 14.23 -8.69
N SER A 127 2.57 15.27 -8.30
CA SER A 127 2.77 16.47 -9.15
C SER A 127 3.55 16.15 -10.43
N GLN A 128 4.31 15.06 -10.44
CA GLN A 128 5.05 14.60 -11.61
C GLN A 128 4.17 13.84 -12.62
N GLY A 129 2.93 13.55 -12.28
CA GLY A 129 2.00 12.85 -13.16
C GLY A 129 2.36 11.38 -13.43
N ARG A 130 3.12 10.77 -12.53
CA ARG A 130 3.70 9.42 -12.73
C ARG A 130 2.88 8.29 -12.10
N ILE A 131 1.77 8.61 -11.41
CA ILE A 131 0.99 7.62 -10.67
C ILE A 131 -0.28 7.27 -11.45
N PHE A 132 -0.42 6.00 -11.76
CA PHE A 132 -1.57 5.44 -12.46
C PHE A 132 -2.26 4.40 -11.60
N ILE A 133 -3.56 4.27 -11.74
CA ILE A 133 -4.36 3.24 -11.08
C ILE A 133 -5.03 2.40 -12.17
N LEU A 134 -4.79 1.10 -12.17
CA LEU A 134 -5.50 0.19 -13.04
C LEU A 134 -6.96 0.11 -12.57
N ASP A 135 -7.89 0.46 -13.45
CA ASP A 135 -9.31 0.61 -13.11
C ASP A 135 -9.99 -0.76 -12.96
N THR A 136 -9.86 -1.34 -11.77
CA THR A 136 -10.47 -2.61 -11.40
C THR A 136 -11.32 -2.44 -10.14
N GLU A 137 -12.21 -3.38 -9.90
CA GLU A 137 -13.05 -3.38 -8.69
C GLU A 137 -12.21 -3.34 -7.42
N ASN A 138 -11.13 -4.15 -7.36
CA ASN A 138 -10.27 -4.22 -6.18
C ASN A 138 -9.56 -2.90 -5.87
N ASN A 139 -9.25 -2.10 -6.89
CA ASN A 139 -8.53 -0.85 -6.71
C ASN A 139 -9.42 0.34 -6.34
N LYS A 140 -10.74 0.19 -6.37
CA LYS A 140 -11.67 1.29 -6.05
C LYS A 140 -11.48 1.82 -4.64
N VAL A 141 -11.22 0.97 -3.67
CA VAL A 141 -11.03 1.38 -2.26
C VAL A 141 -9.84 2.34 -2.12
N PHE A 142 -8.75 2.10 -2.86
CA PHE A 142 -7.59 3.00 -2.88
C PHE A 142 -7.99 4.41 -3.34
N TYR A 143 -8.67 4.47 -4.46
CA TYR A 143 -9.13 5.72 -5.05
C TYR A 143 -10.12 6.45 -4.11
N GLU A 144 -11.09 5.74 -3.55
CA GLU A 144 -12.09 6.32 -2.66
C GLU A 144 -11.50 6.82 -1.34
N GLU A 145 -10.59 6.08 -0.75
CA GLU A 145 -9.93 6.53 0.48
C GLU A 145 -9.07 7.77 0.25
N HIS A 146 -8.36 7.85 -0.88
CA HIS A 146 -7.56 9.02 -1.20
C HIS A 146 -8.40 10.27 -1.46
N LYS A 147 -9.61 10.13 -1.99
CA LYS A 147 -10.54 11.27 -2.14
C LYS A 147 -10.97 11.86 -0.81
N ARG A 148 -11.04 11.05 0.25
CA ARG A 148 -11.51 11.46 1.58
C ARG A 148 -10.39 11.78 2.56
N TYR A 149 -9.14 11.56 2.16
CA TYR A 149 -7.98 11.76 3.02
C TYR A 149 -7.81 13.23 3.37
N GLN A 150 -7.78 13.55 4.65
CA GLN A 150 -7.71 14.94 5.11
C GLN A 150 -7.01 15.07 6.47
N TRP A 151 -6.49 16.27 6.73
CA TRP A 151 -5.95 16.61 8.03
C TRP A 151 -7.06 16.73 9.07
N ASP A 152 -6.74 16.38 10.32
CA ASP A 152 -7.57 16.71 11.46
C ASP A 152 -7.42 18.21 11.74
N ALA A 153 -8.47 18.97 11.49
CA ALA A 153 -8.46 20.43 11.62
C ALA A 153 -8.07 20.91 13.03
N LYS A 154 -8.31 20.11 14.06
CA LYS A 154 -7.95 20.45 15.44
C LYS A 154 -6.45 20.48 15.66
N THR A 155 -5.67 19.81 14.83
CA THR A 155 -4.22 19.67 14.99
C THR A 155 -3.42 20.58 14.06
N LEU A 156 -4.05 21.26 13.09
CA LEU A 156 -3.37 22.07 12.07
C LEU A 156 -2.49 23.19 12.64
N GLN A 157 -2.85 23.72 13.82
CA GLN A 157 -2.10 24.79 14.48
C GLN A 157 -1.02 24.27 15.44
N THR A 158 -0.86 22.95 15.51
CA THR A 158 0.14 22.33 16.40
C THR A 158 1.46 22.09 15.67
N PRO A 159 2.58 21.88 16.39
CA PRO A 159 3.87 21.53 15.76
C PRO A 159 3.86 20.22 15.00
N ASN A 160 2.94 19.32 15.32
CA ASN A 160 2.81 18.01 14.69
C ASN A 160 1.36 17.78 14.22
N PRO A 161 0.99 18.33 13.05
CA PRO A 161 -0.34 18.08 12.48
C PRO A 161 -0.58 16.59 12.25
N GLU A 162 -1.80 16.14 12.52
CA GLU A 162 -2.23 14.76 12.36
C GLU A 162 -3.32 14.63 11.30
N VAL A 163 -3.36 13.49 10.64
CA VAL A 163 -4.40 13.14 9.70
C VAL A 163 -5.62 12.62 10.46
N LEU A 164 -6.80 12.96 9.98
CA LEU A 164 -8.04 12.38 10.48
C LEU A 164 -8.03 10.86 10.25
N LYS A 165 -8.13 10.09 11.34
CA LYS A 165 -8.00 8.63 11.33
C LYS A 165 -9.31 7.95 10.91
N VAL A 166 -9.71 8.16 9.67
CA VAL A 166 -10.91 7.58 9.07
C VAL A 166 -10.56 7.13 7.65
N ASP A 167 -10.74 5.86 7.37
CA ASP A 167 -10.55 5.28 6.04
C ASP A 167 -9.22 5.68 5.39
N ASP A 168 -8.12 5.50 6.12
CA ASP A 168 -6.79 5.96 5.70
C ASP A 168 -5.78 4.84 5.41
N HIS A 169 -6.22 3.58 5.38
CA HIS A 169 -5.33 2.41 5.35
C HIS A 169 -4.54 2.29 4.05
N THR A 170 -5.21 2.46 2.90
CA THR A 170 -4.52 2.44 1.60
C THR A 170 -3.63 3.67 1.44
N CYS A 171 -4.02 4.79 2.04
CA CYS A 171 -3.21 6.01 2.04
C CYS A 171 -1.91 5.80 2.83
N ASP A 172 -1.99 5.18 4.00
CA ASP A 172 -0.82 4.85 4.81
C ASP A 172 0.10 3.87 4.08
N ALA A 173 -0.44 2.80 3.52
CA ALA A 173 0.34 1.83 2.75
C ALA A 173 1.05 2.48 1.55
N PHE A 174 0.37 3.37 0.85
CA PHE A 174 0.97 4.11 -0.27
C PHE A 174 2.12 5.01 0.20
N GLN A 175 1.96 5.70 1.33
CA GLN A 175 3.03 6.49 1.92
C GLN A 175 4.24 5.64 2.28
N TYR A 176 4.05 4.44 2.82
CA TYR A 176 5.14 3.51 3.10
C TYR A 176 5.88 3.13 1.82
N TYR A 177 5.15 2.82 0.76
CA TYR A 177 5.73 2.51 -0.53
C TYR A 177 6.57 3.66 -1.08
N VAL A 178 6.01 4.85 -1.14
CA VAL A 178 6.69 6.04 -1.68
C VAL A 178 7.95 6.36 -0.88
N ASN A 179 7.85 6.36 0.45
CA ASN A 179 8.97 6.74 1.32
C ASN A 179 10.06 5.69 1.40
N ASP A 180 9.76 4.44 1.11
CA ASP A 180 10.73 3.34 1.14
C ASP A 180 11.38 3.09 -0.23
N ASN A 181 10.63 3.22 -1.30
CA ASN A 181 11.08 2.81 -2.63
C ASN A 181 11.43 3.96 -3.58
N LEU A 182 10.72 5.08 -3.49
CA LEU A 182 10.80 6.14 -4.50
C LEU A 182 11.57 7.39 -4.07
N GLN A 183 12.07 7.43 -2.85
CA GLN A 183 12.86 8.54 -2.30
C GLN A 183 14.35 8.22 -2.19
N LYS A 184 14.78 7.19 -2.86
CA LYS A 184 16.20 6.77 -2.90
C LYS A 184 16.99 7.61 -3.89
#